data_0ee48762786da72b2e94b98539365a4a
#
_entry.id   0ee48762786da72b2e94b98539365a4a
#
_cell.length_a   1.000
_cell.length_b   1.000
_cell.length_c   1.000
_cell.angle_alpha   90.00
_cell.angle_beta   90.00
_cell.angle_gamma   90.00
#
_symmetry.space_group_name_H-M   'P 1'
#
loop_
_entity.id
_entity.type
_entity.pdbx_description
1 polymer ?
#
loop_
_entity_poly.entity_id
_entity_poly.type
_entity_poly.pdbx_seq_one_letter_code
_entity_poly.pdbx_strand_id
1 'polypeptide(L)'
;KSDMKGTKAGFLEDWAKREGRAFLRFDYSGHGESSGAFTEGCIGDWAEDTLAAVEALTEGPILPVGSSMGGWQSLLLVRALPARIAGLVTIAAAPDFTEDGYWASFTEAQKKTLAETGQVELPSDYMEPYIITRRMIEDGRKQLVLRDPLHLPFPTRFLQGTADTAVSVATAVRLLEHAQGPDMQLQLVKDADHRFSDDRCLELLIQAVEEVSATT
;
A
#
# COMPACT_ATOMS: atom_id res chain seq x y z
N LYS A 1 -11.22 0.45 2.78
CA LYS A 1 -11.40 0.02 4.20
C LYS A 1 -11.20 -1.50 4.29
N SER A 2 -10.01 -1.99 4.09
CA SER A 2 -9.65 -3.38 4.37
C SER A 2 -9.08 -3.50 5.79
N ASP A 3 -9.03 -4.71 6.31
CA ASP A 3 -8.50 -5.03 7.62
C ASP A 3 -7.38 -6.08 7.54
N MET A 4 -6.72 -6.34 8.67
CA MET A 4 -5.65 -7.32 8.78
C MET A 4 -6.09 -8.78 8.60
N LYS A 5 -7.40 -9.06 8.49
CA LYS A 5 -7.96 -10.41 8.27
C LYS A 5 -8.16 -10.73 6.79
N GLY A 6 -7.72 -9.85 5.89
CA GLY A 6 -7.82 -10.05 4.45
C GLY A 6 -7.06 -11.30 3.96
N THR A 7 -7.51 -11.89 2.85
CA THR A 7 -7.00 -13.16 2.29
C THR A 7 -5.47 -13.19 2.14
N LYS A 8 -4.87 -12.15 1.56
CA LYS A 8 -3.41 -12.06 1.40
C LYS A 8 -2.66 -12.08 2.72
N ALA A 9 -3.16 -11.33 3.71
CA ALA A 9 -2.52 -11.25 5.03
C ALA A 9 -2.59 -12.59 5.76
N GLY A 10 -3.74 -13.28 5.72
CA GLY A 10 -3.89 -14.62 6.29
C GLY A 10 -3.00 -15.66 5.60
N PHE A 11 -2.93 -15.62 4.26
CA PHE A 11 -2.10 -16.53 3.47
C PHE A 11 -0.60 -16.36 3.76
N LEU A 12 -0.14 -15.11 3.88
CA LEU A 12 1.25 -14.79 4.27
C LEU A 12 1.54 -15.21 5.72
N GLU A 13 0.61 -15.03 6.64
CA GLU A 13 0.78 -15.49 8.02
C GLU A 13 0.96 -17.01 8.10
N ASP A 14 0.12 -17.76 7.37
CA ASP A 14 0.21 -19.22 7.33
C ASP A 14 1.52 -19.70 6.69
N TRP A 15 1.99 -19.02 5.64
CA TRP A 15 3.30 -19.27 5.06
C TRP A 15 4.41 -18.98 6.08
N ALA A 16 4.40 -17.82 6.73
CA ALA A 16 5.41 -17.44 7.71
C ALA A 16 5.48 -18.43 8.88
N LYS A 17 4.33 -18.93 9.36
CA LYS A 17 4.27 -19.98 10.38
C LYS A 17 4.93 -21.28 9.92
N ARG A 18 4.68 -21.72 8.67
CA ARG A 18 5.30 -22.93 8.12
C ARG A 18 6.82 -22.80 7.98
N GLU A 19 7.28 -21.63 7.60
CA GLU A 19 8.71 -21.33 7.40
C GLU A 19 9.42 -20.90 8.70
N GLY A 20 8.71 -20.87 9.84
CA GLY A 20 9.28 -20.44 11.14
C GLY A 20 9.73 -18.97 11.15
N ARG A 21 9.11 -18.11 10.37
CA ARG A 21 9.42 -16.69 10.26
C ARG A 21 8.53 -15.85 11.16
N ALA A 22 9.09 -14.78 11.73
CA ALA A 22 8.31 -13.75 12.40
C ALA A 22 7.40 -13.04 11.39
N PHE A 23 6.18 -12.71 11.81
CA PHE A 23 5.19 -12.05 10.98
C PHE A 23 4.40 -11.02 11.81
N LEU A 24 4.24 -9.81 11.28
CA LEU A 24 3.41 -8.76 11.87
C LEU A 24 2.36 -8.31 10.86
N ARG A 25 1.11 -8.26 11.29
CA ARG A 25 0.01 -7.56 10.62
C ARG A 25 -0.79 -6.80 11.65
N PHE A 26 -1.35 -5.70 11.27
CA PHE A 26 -2.12 -4.82 12.15
C PHE A 26 -3.16 -4.02 11.37
N ASP A 27 -4.14 -3.49 12.05
CA ASP A 27 -5.10 -2.53 11.52
C ASP A 27 -4.64 -1.11 11.83
N TYR A 28 -4.64 -0.23 10.83
CA TYR A 28 -4.45 1.20 11.04
C TYR A 28 -5.59 1.79 11.88
N SER A 29 -5.37 2.92 12.51
CA SER A 29 -6.44 3.68 13.14
C SER A 29 -7.60 3.92 12.17
N GLY A 30 -8.83 3.71 12.65
CA GLY A 30 -10.05 3.78 11.84
C GLY A 30 -10.27 2.63 10.85
N HIS A 31 -9.47 1.55 10.92
CA HIS A 31 -9.62 0.33 10.14
C HIS A 31 -9.84 -0.89 11.05
N GLY A 32 -10.53 -1.91 10.52
CA GLY A 32 -10.72 -3.19 11.19
C GLY A 32 -11.20 -3.08 12.62
N GLU A 33 -10.42 -3.60 13.56
CA GLU A 33 -10.70 -3.57 15.01
C GLU A 33 -9.99 -2.43 15.74
N SER A 34 -9.17 -1.63 15.04
CA SER A 34 -8.53 -0.46 15.63
C SER A 34 -9.54 0.68 15.89
N SER A 35 -9.28 1.45 16.93
CA SER A 35 -10.12 2.60 17.31
C SER A 35 -10.08 3.74 16.29
N GLY A 36 -11.05 4.67 16.42
CA GLY A 36 -11.19 5.82 15.53
C GLY A 36 -12.12 5.56 14.35
N ALA A 37 -12.35 6.59 13.55
CA ALA A 37 -13.14 6.50 12.32
C ALA A 37 -12.23 6.70 11.09
N PHE A 38 -12.50 5.98 10.02
CA PHE A 38 -11.75 6.11 8.75
C PHE A 38 -11.68 7.56 8.25
N THR A 39 -12.77 8.30 8.41
CA THR A 39 -12.89 9.71 7.99
C THR A 39 -12.08 10.68 8.86
N GLU A 40 -11.58 10.25 9.99
CA GLU A 40 -10.69 11.02 10.85
C GLU A 40 -9.21 10.81 10.50
N GLY A 41 -8.87 9.71 9.79
CA GLY A 41 -7.52 9.36 9.42
C GLY A 41 -7.07 10.00 8.10
N CYS A 42 -5.77 10.00 7.90
CA CYS A 42 -5.09 10.41 6.67
C CYS A 42 -3.83 9.57 6.40
N ILE A 43 -3.17 9.77 5.28
CA ILE A 43 -1.99 8.99 4.88
C ILE A 43 -0.88 9.09 5.91
N GLY A 44 -0.63 10.29 6.45
CA GLY A 44 0.39 10.52 7.47
C GLY A 44 0.10 9.81 8.78
N ASP A 45 -1.15 9.85 9.28
CA ASP A 45 -1.53 9.13 10.50
C ASP A 45 -1.26 7.62 10.37
N TRP A 46 -1.64 7.03 9.22
CA TRP A 46 -1.42 5.60 8.97
C TRP A 46 0.06 5.26 8.75
N ALA A 47 0.86 6.22 8.28
CA ALA A 47 2.31 6.06 8.25
C ALA A 47 2.91 6.08 9.66
N GLU A 48 2.42 6.94 10.55
CA GLU A 48 2.81 6.97 11.96
C GLU A 48 2.38 5.68 12.69
N ASP A 49 1.17 5.18 12.46
CA ASP A 49 0.71 3.88 12.97
C ASP A 49 1.64 2.74 12.53
N THR A 50 2.01 2.74 11.24
CA THR A 50 2.94 1.75 10.68
C THR A 50 4.30 1.80 11.36
N LEU A 51 4.87 3.01 11.49
CA LEU A 51 6.15 3.23 12.13
C LEU A 51 6.12 2.76 13.59
N ALA A 52 5.11 3.20 14.35
CA ALA A 52 4.96 2.85 15.75
C ALA A 52 4.80 1.33 15.97
N ALA A 53 3.98 0.66 15.14
CA ALA A 53 3.80 -0.77 15.23
C ALA A 53 5.11 -1.54 14.92
N VAL A 54 5.83 -1.12 13.89
CA VAL A 54 7.09 -1.75 13.49
C VAL A 54 8.16 -1.54 14.57
N GLU A 55 8.32 -0.34 15.10
CA GLU A 55 9.32 -0.05 16.14
C GLU A 55 9.02 -0.77 17.45
N ALA A 56 7.75 -0.87 17.85
CA ALA A 56 7.34 -1.48 19.10
C ALA A 56 7.33 -3.01 19.08
N LEU A 57 7.05 -3.63 17.91
CA LEU A 57 6.71 -5.05 17.82
C LEU A 57 7.69 -5.87 16.98
N THR A 58 8.71 -5.24 16.39
CA THR A 58 9.70 -5.96 15.57
C THR A 58 11.14 -5.56 15.91
N GLU A 59 12.05 -6.51 15.75
CA GLU A 59 13.49 -6.31 15.86
C GLU A 59 14.21 -6.73 14.57
N GLY A 60 15.41 -6.18 14.34
CA GLY A 60 16.25 -6.53 13.18
C GLY A 60 15.68 -6.09 11.83
N PRO A 61 16.18 -6.69 10.74
CA PRO A 61 15.73 -6.39 9.38
C PRO A 61 14.28 -6.81 9.15
N ILE A 62 13.55 -6.03 8.35
CA ILE A 62 12.15 -6.31 7.98
C ILE A 62 11.98 -6.30 6.47
N LEU A 63 10.99 -7.05 6.00
CA LEU A 63 10.52 -7.11 4.62
C LEU A 63 9.04 -6.65 4.59
N PRO A 64 8.77 -5.37 4.33
CA PRO A 64 7.39 -4.90 4.15
C PRO A 64 6.72 -5.56 2.94
N VAL A 65 5.47 -5.97 3.14
CA VAL A 65 4.58 -6.46 2.07
C VAL A 65 3.32 -5.60 2.08
N GLY A 66 3.14 -4.78 1.06
CA GLY A 66 2.05 -3.81 1.02
C GLY A 66 1.13 -3.96 -0.18
N SER A 67 -0.20 -3.96 0.04
CA SER A 67 -1.18 -4.01 -1.03
C SER A 67 -1.95 -2.69 -1.14
N SER A 68 -2.11 -2.16 -2.36
CA SER A 68 -2.86 -0.93 -2.63
C SER A 68 -2.31 0.26 -1.81
N MET A 69 -3.12 0.88 -0.95
CA MET A 69 -2.68 1.89 0.02
C MET A 69 -1.53 1.37 0.90
N GLY A 70 -1.56 0.09 1.30
CA GLY A 70 -0.47 -0.55 2.05
C GLY A 70 0.86 -0.55 1.29
N GLY A 71 0.84 -0.57 -0.05
CA GLY A 71 2.04 -0.36 -0.87
C GLY A 71 2.62 1.05 -0.70
N TRP A 72 1.78 2.08 -0.67
CA TRP A 72 2.23 3.44 -0.36
C TRP A 72 2.77 3.55 1.08
N GLN A 73 2.06 2.97 2.06
CA GLN A 73 2.54 2.92 3.45
C GLN A 73 3.90 2.20 3.58
N SER A 74 4.12 1.13 2.82
CA SER A 74 5.41 0.45 2.78
C SER A 74 6.53 1.36 2.22
N LEU A 75 6.26 2.16 1.20
CA LEU A 75 7.22 3.13 0.67
C LEU A 75 7.50 4.27 1.67
N LEU A 76 6.50 4.71 2.44
CA LEU A 76 6.69 5.67 3.52
C LEU A 76 7.53 5.08 4.67
N LEU A 77 7.31 3.81 5.01
CA LEU A 77 8.11 3.10 6.00
C LEU A 77 9.56 2.96 5.55
N VAL A 78 9.81 2.64 4.26
CA VAL A 78 11.17 2.64 3.68
C VAL A 78 11.86 3.99 3.89
N ARG A 79 11.14 5.08 3.65
CA ARG A 79 11.66 6.44 3.84
C ARG A 79 11.96 6.76 5.31
N ALA A 80 11.14 6.27 6.24
CA ALA A 80 11.29 6.51 7.67
C ALA A 80 12.38 5.63 8.33
N LEU A 81 12.50 4.36 7.92
CA LEU A 81 13.41 3.38 8.52
C LEU A 81 14.30 2.68 7.49
N PRO A 82 15.05 3.41 6.62
CA PRO A 82 15.78 2.80 5.51
C PRO A 82 16.80 1.73 5.96
N ALA A 83 17.40 1.90 7.12
CA ALA A 83 18.41 0.95 7.65
C ALA A 83 17.80 -0.38 8.15
N ARG A 84 16.48 -0.45 8.32
CA ARG A 84 15.78 -1.65 8.75
C ARG A 84 15.19 -2.46 7.61
N ILE A 85 15.13 -1.89 6.40
CA ILE A 85 14.48 -2.56 5.27
C ILE A 85 15.48 -3.49 4.58
N ALA A 86 15.17 -4.78 4.59
CA ALA A 86 15.95 -5.80 3.91
C ALA A 86 15.43 -6.08 2.48
N GLY A 87 14.17 -5.80 2.21
CA GLY A 87 13.54 -5.99 0.92
C GLY A 87 12.12 -5.43 0.90
N LEU A 88 11.47 -5.41 -0.25
CA LEU A 88 10.11 -4.87 -0.40
C LEU A 88 9.31 -5.70 -1.41
N VAL A 89 8.07 -6.04 -1.07
CA VAL A 89 7.09 -6.58 -2.01
C VAL A 89 5.84 -5.72 -1.99
N THR A 90 5.35 -5.28 -3.14
CA THR A 90 4.06 -4.58 -3.22
C THR A 90 3.11 -5.26 -4.18
N ILE A 91 1.83 -5.18 -3.90
CA ILE A 91 0.75 -5.70 -4.72
C ILE A 91 -0.20 -4.56 -5.07
N ALA A 92 -0.37 -4.28 -6.37
CA ALA A 92 -1.25 -3.21 -6.84
C ALA A 92 -1.03 -1.90 -6.07
N ALA A 93 0.26 -1.53 -5.85
CA ALA A 93 0.60 -0.36 -5.03
C ALA A 93 -0.03 0.91 -5.61
N ALA A 94 -0.61 1.71 -4.73
CA ALA A 94 -1.27 2.97 -5.07
C ALA A 94 -0.54 4.19 -4.47
N PRO A 95 0.74 4.45 -4.84
CA PRO A 95 1.42 5.64 -4.35
C PRO A 95 0.73 6.89 -4.86
N ASP A 96 0.71 7.93 -4.03
CA ASP A 96 0.22 9.27 -4.38
C ASP A 96 -1.26 9.32 -4.83
N PHE A 97 -2.07 8.27 -4.58
CA PHE A 97 -3.43 8.14 -5.12
C PHE A 97 -4.38 9.26 -4.66
N THR A 98 -4.10 9.91 -3.55
CA THR A 98 -4.92 11.03 -3.07
C THR A 98 -4.82 12.23 -4.00
N GLU A 99 -3.64 12.48 -4.59
CA GLU A 99 -3.40 13.57 -5.53
C GLU A 99 -3.60 13.10 -6.99
N ASP A 100 -2.88 12.05 -7.40
CA ASP A 100 -2.85 11.59 -8.79
C ASP A 100 -4.09 10.77 -9.19
N GLY A 101 -4.80 10.23 -8.19
CA GLY A 101 -6.06 9.52 -8.37
C GLY A 101 -7.26 10.39 -8.04
N TYR A 102 -7.56 10.58 -6.76
CA TYR A 102 -8.79 11.28 -6.32
C TYR A 102 -8.81 12.73 -6.78
N TRP A 103 -7.86 13.55 -6.34
CA TRP A 103 -7.87 14.97 -6.66
C TRP A 103 -7.83 15.24 -8.17
N ALA A 104 -7.01 14.51 -8.90
CA ALA A 104 -6.91 14.64 -10.35
C ALA A 104 -8.21 14.26 -11.08
N SER A 105 -8.99 13.31 -10.55
CA SER A 105 -10.26 12.87 -11.15
C SER A 105 -11.48 13.69 -10.70
N PHE A 106 -11.36 14.50 -9.63
CA PHE A 106 -12.48 15.30 -9.14
C PHE A 106 -12.94 16.33 -10.15
N THR A 107 -14.24 16.38 -10.36
CA THR A 107 -14.90 17.49 -11.08
C THR A 107 -14.77 18.78 -10.27
N GLU A 108 -14.92 19.92 -10.93
CA GLU A 108 -14.93 21.21 -10.24
C GLU A 108 -16.03 21.32 -9.17
N ALA A 109 -17.16 20.67 -9.40
CA ALA A 109 -18.24 20.59 -8.40
C ALA A 109 -17.80 19.80 -7.15
N GLN A 110 -17.12 18.66 -7.34
CA GLN A 110 -16.59 17.86 -6.22
C GLN A 110 -15.49 18.61 -5.46
N LYS A 111 -14.58 19.28 -6.14
CA LYS A 111 -13.55 20.13 -5.53
C LYS A 111 -14.16 21.25 -4.69
N LYS A 112 -15.23 21.91 -5.23
CA LYS A 112 -15.99 22.93 -4.52
C LYS A 112 -16.66 22.35 -3.28
N THR A 113 -17.37 21.21 -3.42
CA THR A 113 -17.99 20.52 -2.28
C THR A 113 -16.95 20.20 -1.20
N LEU A 114 -15.80 19.62 -1.59
CA LEU A 114 -14.73 19.31 -0.65
C LEU A 114 -14.23 20.56 0.10
N ALA A 115 -14.09 21.69 -0.61
CA ALA A 115 -13.67 22.95 0.01
C ALA A 115 -14.70 23.52 0.98
N GLU A 116 -15.99 23.44 0.65
CA GLU A 116 -17.10 24.02 1.42
C GLU A 116 -17.50 23.14 2.61
N THR A 117 -17.58 21.81 2.43
CA THR A 117 -18.09 20.87 3.44
C THR A 117 -17.01 20.07 4.14
N GLY A 118 -15.78 20.07 3.63
CA GLY A 118 -14.66 19.29 4.14
C GLY A 118 -14.64 17.82 3.67
N GLN A 119 -15.62 17.36 2.89
CA GLN A 119 -15.68 15.99 2.39
C GLN A 119 -16.44 15.88 1.08
N VAL A 120 -16.20 14.79 0.35
CA VAL A 120 -16.92 14.41 -0.86
C VAL A 120 -17.20 12.92 -0.84
N GLU A 121 -18.38 12.53 -1.29
CA GLU A 121 -18.78 11.13 -1.45
C GLU A 121 -18.47 10.65 -2.86
N LEU A 122 -17.83 9.50 -2.97
CA LEU A 122 -17.56 8.83 -4.23
C LEU A 122 -18.36 7.53 -4.32
N PRO A 123 -18.87 7.19 -5.49
CA PRO A 123 -19.47 5.87 -5.71
C PRO A 123 -18.52 4.76 -5.28
N SER A 124 -19.05 3.70 -4.70
CA SER A 124 -18.31 2.53 -4.25
C SER A 124 -19.03 1.28 -4.76
N ASP A 125 -18.30 0.25 -5.10
CA ASP A 125 -18.85 -1.09 -5.38
C ASP A 125 -19.39 -1.79 -4.12
N TYR A 126 -19.25 -1.15 -2.96
CA TYR A 126 -19.81 -1.57 -1.68
C TYR A 126 -21.08 -0.78 -1.36
N MET A 127 -21.89 -1.28 -0.41
CA MET A 127 -23.20 -0.68 -0.09
C MET A 127 -23.13 0.79 0.39
N GLU A 128 -21.99 1.23 0.90
CA GLU A 128 -21.79 2.61 1.36
C GLU A 128 -20.79 3.36 0.48
N PRO A 129 -21.01 4.65 0.18
CA PRO A 129 -20.07 5.45 -0.59
C PRO A 129 -18.73 5.61 0.15
N TYR A 130 -17.66 5.83 -0.60
CA TYR A 130 -16.39 6.25 -0.04
C TYR A 130 -16.44 7.74 0.29
N ILE A 131 -16.22 8.08 1.54
CA ILE A 131 -16.08 9.47 1.98
C ILE A 131 -14.60 9.85 1.92
N ILE A 132 -14.27 10.82 1.06
CA ILE A 132 -12.94 11.38 0.94
C ILE A 132 -12.94 12.75 1.62
N THR A 133 -12.07 12.91 2.61
CA THR A 133 -11.99 14.15 3.38
C THR A 133 -10.95 15.11 2.81
N ARG A 134 -11.15 16.41 3.04
CA ARG A 134 -10.16 17.43 2.70
C ARG A 134 -8.83 17.15 3.42
N ARG A 135 -8.88 16.71 4.69
CA ARG A 135 -7.69 16.32 5.45
C ARG A 135 -6.88 15.23 4.75
N MET A 136 -7.54 14.19 4.24
CA MET A 136 -6.87 13.10 3.50
C MET A 136 -6.14 13.62 2.26
N ILE A 137 -6.74 14.53 1.50
CA ILE A 137 -6.11 15.13 0.30
C ILE A 137 -4.93 16.03 0.69
N GLU A 138 -5.14 16.96 1.64
CA GLU A 138 -4.13 17.92 2.06
C GLU A 138 -2.93 17.25 2.74
N ASP A 139 -3.16 16.24 3.54
CA ASP A 139 -2.10 15.46 4.17
C ASP A 139 -1.38 14.57 3.14
N GLY A 140 -2.12 13.89 2.27
CA GLY A 140 -1.54 13.06 1.22
C GLY A 140 -0.53 13.81 0.34
N ARG A 141 -0.75 15.12 0.09
CA ARG A 141 0.21 15.99 -0.61
C ARG A 141 1.56 16.11 0.08
N LYS A 142 1.60 15.94 1.40
CA LYS A 142 2.85 15.96 2.18
C LYS A 142 3.56 14.60 2.17
N GLN A 143 2.85 13.56 1.75
CA GLN A 143 3.32 12.18 1.78
C GLN A 143 3.71 11.64 0.38
N LEU A 144 3.71 12.48 -0.65
CA LEU A 144 4.03 12.06 -2.02
C LEU A 144 5.42 11.40 -2.09
N VAL A 145 5.51 10.32 -2.85
CA VAL A 145 6.74 9.53 -3.03
C VAL A 145 7.22 9.48 -4.48
N LEU A 146 6.38 9.92 -5.42
CA LEU A 146 6.71 9.97 -6.84
C LEU A 146 7.04 11.40 -7.33
N ARG A 147 7.53 12.27 -6.46
CA ARG A 147 7.97 13.64 -6.76
C ARG A 147 9.46 13.83 -6.52
N ASP A 148 10.00 13.17 -5.51
CA ASP A 148 11.41 13.18 -5.13
C ASP A 148 12.03 11.82 -5.42
N PRO A 149 13.37 11.70 -5.51
CA PRO A 149 14.04 10.42 -5.74
C PRO A 149 13.63 9.37 -4.71
N LEU A 150 13.18 8.20 -5.18
CA LEU A 150 12.77 7.07 -4.36
C LEU A 150 13.86 6.00 -4.42
N HIS A 151 14.72 5.94 -3.42
CA HIS A 151 15.82 4.99 -3.35
C HIS A 151 15.40 3.70 -2.65
N LEU A 152 15.51 2.58 -3.37
CA LEU A 152 15.22 1.21 -2.90
C LEU A 152 16.48 0.35 -3.08
N PRO A 153 17.50 0.48 -2.21
CA PRO A 153 18.81 -0.18 -2.38
C PRO A 153 18.81 -1.67 -2.00
N PHE A 154 17.69 -2.31 -2.01
CA PHE A 154 17.44 -3.70 -1.63
C PHE A 154 16.54 -4.38 -2.69
N PRO A 155 16.47 -5.73 -2.70
CA PRO A 155 15.59 -6.44 -3.61
C PRO A 155 14.13 -6.01 -3.48
N THR A 156 13.51 -5.67 -4.60
CA THR A 156 12.14 -5.16 -4.64
C THR A 156 11.33 -5.86 -5.73
N ARG A 157 10.12 -6.29 -5.40
CA ARG A 157 9.16 -6.89 -6.33
C ARG A 157 7.85 -6.13 -6.29
N PHE A 158 7.42 -5.66 -7.46
CA PHE A 158 6.11 -5.05 -7.67
C PHE A 158 5.22 -6.05 -8.41
N LEU A 159 4.05 -6.37 -7.87
CA LEU A 159 3.07 -7.28 -8.47
C LEU A 159 1.85 -6.48 -8.89
N GLN A 160 1.38 -6.66 -10.13
CA GLN A 160 0.24 -5.91 -10.66
C GLN A 160 -0.63 -6.77 -11.55
N GLY A 161 -1.94 -6.75 -11.33
CA GLY A 161 -2.93 -7.38 -12.18
C GLY A 161 -3.27 -6.52 -13.41
N THR A 162 -3.44 -7.15 -14.58
CA THR A 162 -3.80 -6.40 -15.81
C THR A 162 -5.29 -6.07 -15.90
N ALA A 163 -6.15 -6.75 -15.11
CA ALA A 163 -7.58 -6.46 -15.00
C ALA A 163 -7.92 -5.61 -13.75
N ASP A 164 -6.90 -5.02 -13.11
CA ASP A 164 -7.09 -4.11 -11.99
C ASP A 164 -7.73 -2.80 -12.47
N THR A 165 -8.94 -2.53 -12.00
CA THR A 165 -9.72 -1.31 -12.32
C THR A 165 -9.51 -0.19 -11.30
N ALA A 166 -8.90 -0.48 -10.14
CA ALA A 166 -8.66 0.50 -9.08
C ALA A 166 -7.26 1.14 -9.20
N VAL A 167 -6.24 0.34 -9.53
CA VAL A 167 -4.88 0.81 -9.75
C VAL A 167 -4.42 0.36 -11.14
N SER A 168 -4.12 1.30 -12.01
CA SER A 168 -3.76 0.99 -13.38
C SER A 168 -2.37 0.38 -13.50
N VAL A 169 -2.15 -0.44 -14.55
CA VAL A 169 -0.80 -0.91 -14.93
C VAL A 169 0.16 0.27 -15.14
N ALA A 170 -0.33 1.40 -15.67
CA ALA A 170 0.48 2.60 -15.85
C ALA A 170 1.04 3.14 -14.53
N THR A 171 0.29 3.03 -13.42
CA THR A 171 0.77 3.40 -12.08
C THR A 171 1.92 2.51 -11.63
N ALA A 172 1.82 1.19 -11.86
CA ALA A 172 2.87 0.24 -11.51
C ALA A 172 4.14 0.44 -12.35
N VAL A 173 3.99 0.70 -13.66
CA VAL A 173 5.12 1.03 -14.54
C VAL A 173 5.79 2.33 -14.10
N ARG A 174 5.00 3.38 -13.83
CA ARG A 174 5.53 4.66 -13.33
C ARG A 174 6.29 4.49 -12.03
N LEU A 175 5.80 3.66 -11.09
CA LEU A 175 6.50 3.38 -9.84
C LEU A 175 7.86 2.71 -10.11
N LEU A 176 7.91 1.69 -10.98
CA LEU A 176 9.16 1.03 -11.35
C LEU A 176 10.15 2.00 -12.02
N GLU A 177 9.68 2.84 -12.96
CA GLU A 177 10.53 3.80 -13.68
C GLU A 177 11.06 4.91 -12.77
N HIS A 178 10.27 5.30 -11.77
CA HIS A 178 10.63 6.38 -10.82
C HIS A 178 11.61 5.90 -9.75
N ALA A 179 11.41 4.69 -9.23
CA ALA A 179 12.24 4.13 -8.17
C ALA A 179 13.66 3.82 -8.66
N GLN A 180 14.64 3.92 -7.76
CA GLN A 180 16.05 3.71 -8.05
C GLN A 180 16.63 2.63 -7.13
N GLY A 181 17.17 1.57 -7.71
CA GLY A 181 17.76 0.45 -6.95
C GLY A 181 18.39 -0.60 -7.87
N PRO A 182 19.22 -1.48 -7.30
CA PRO A 182 20.01 -2.44 -8.08
C PRO A 182 19.21 -3.67 -8.53
N ASP A 183 18.15 -4.05 -7.81
CA ASP A 183 17.35 -5.25 -8.06
C ASP A 183 15.87 -4.95 -7.88
N MET A 184 15.22 -4.51 -8.94
CA MET A 184 13.81 -4.20 -8.96
C MET A 184 13.12 -4.87 -10.15
N GLN A 185 11.97 -5.48 -9.91
CA GLN A 185 11.18 -6.15 -10.94
C GLN A 185 9.70 -5.81 -10.80
N LEU A 186 9.03 -5.62 -11.94
CA LEU A 186 7.58 -5.53 -12.03
C LEU A 186 7.04 -6.77 -12.74
N GLN A 187 6.19 -7.52 -12.07
CA GLN A 187 5.47 -8.65 -12.64
C GLN A 187 4.02 -8.27 -12.94
N LEU A 188 3.67 -8.28 -14.22
CA LEU A 188 2.30 -8.09 -14.68
C LEU A 188 1.61 -9.45 -14.81
N VAL A 189 0.49 -9.63 -14.10
CA VAL A 189 -0.28 -10.87 -14.12
C VAL A 189 -1.54 -10.66 -14.92
N LYS A 190 -1.61 -11.35 -16.08
CA LYS A 190 -2.74 -11.23 -16.99
C LYS A 190 -4.04 -11.65 -16.31
N ASP A 191 -5.09 -10.82 -16.50
CA ASP A 191 -6.45 -11.02 -16.02
C ASP A 191 -6.62 -11.07 -14.49
N ALA A 192 -5.55 -10.84 -13.70
CA ALA A 192 -5.65 -10.65 -12.26
C ALA A 192 -6.30 -9.29 -11.93
N ASP A 193 -7.21 -9.29 -10.97
CA ASP A 193 -7.92 -8.11 -10.49
C ASP A 193 -7.15 -7.35 -9.39
N HIS A 194 -7.73 -6.27 -8.86
CA HIS A 194 -7.14 -5.49 -7.77
C HIS A 194 -6.91 -6.30 -6.49
N ARG A 195 -7.75 -7.29 -6.22
CA ARG A 195 -7.63 -8.11 -5.01
C ARG A 195 -6.39 -8.97 -5.04
N PHE A 196 -6.00 -9.46 -6.22
CA PHE A 196 -4.82 -10.32 -6.38
C PHE A 196 -4.84 -11.48 -5.39
N SER A 197 -5.99 -12.17 -5.30
CA SER A 197 -6.27 -13.12 -4.21
C SER A 197 -6.74 -14.49 -4.70
N ASP A 198 -6.68 -14.77 -6.01
CA ASP A 198 -6.82 -16.14 -6.51
C ASP A 198 -5.56 -16.96 -6.18
N ASP A 199 -5.66 -18.29 -6.25
CA ASP A 199 -4.58 -19.20 -5.85
C ASP A 199 -3.28 -18.92 -6.58
N ARG A 200 -3.33 -18.66 -7.90
CA ARG A 200 -2.15 -18.30 -8.71
C ARG A 200 -1.50 -17.01 -8.21
N CYS A 201 -2.29 -15.99 -7.91
CA CYS A 201 -1.78 -14.72 -7.41
C CYS A 201 -1.17 -14.85 -6.02
N LEU A 202 -1.76 -15.66 -5.16
CA LEU A 202 -1.23 -15.93 -3.82
C LEU A 202 0.09 -16.72 -3.88
N GLU A 203 0.21 -17.69 -4.78
CA GLU A 203 1.47 -18.41 -5.01
C GLU A 203 2.57 -17.47 -5.54
N LEU A 204 2.26 -16.59 -6.51
CA LEU A 204 3.19 -15.58 -7.01
C LEU A 204 3.63 -14.60 -5.92
N LEU A 205 2.73 -14.23 -5.01
CA LEU A 205 3.07 -13.41 -3.86
C LEU A 205 4.10 -14.09 -2.95
N ILE A 206 3.91 -15.37 -2.64
CA ILE A 206 4.89 -16.13 -1.85
C ILE A 206 6.22 -16.22 -2.57
N GLN A 207 6.24 -16.54 -3.86
CA GLN A 207 7.47 -16.60 -4.66
C GLN A 207 8.23 -15.27 -4.60
N ALA A 208 7.54 -14.14 -4.76
CA ALA A 208 8.16 -12.82 -4.66
C ALA A 208 8.76 -12.55 -3.27
N VAL A 209 8.06 -12.96 -2.19
CA VAL A 209 8.57 -12.84 -0.83
C VAL A 209 9.80 -13.74 -0.60
N GLU A 210 9.78 -14.96 -1.10
CA GLU A 210 10.89 -15.91 -1.02
C GLU A 210 12.13 -15.40 -1.79
N GLU A 211 11.94 -14.92 -3.03
CA GLU A 211 13.02 -14.33 -3.84
C GLU A 211 13.71 -13.17 -3.10
N VAL A 212 12.91 -12.24 -2.57
CA VAL A 212 13.44 -11.10 -1.82
C VAL A 212 14.14 -11.55 -0.54
N SER A 213 13.57 -12.53 0.16
CA SER A 213 14.13 -13.06 1.42
C SER A 213 15.42 -13.87 1.23
N ALA A 214 15.64 -14.48 0.07
CA ALA A 214 16.82 -15.31 -0.19
C ALA A 214 18.10 -14.47 -0.41
N THR A 215 17.94 -13.19 -0.70
CA THR A 215 19.04 -12.25 -0.98
C THR A 215 19.37 -11.35 0.20
N THR A 216 18.68 -11.50 1.33
CA THR A 216 18.83 -10.75 2.57
C THR A 216 19.29 -11.64 3.71
#